data_6e06de5e556a763eb611f66199e17d55
#
_entry.id   6e06de5e556a763eb611f66199e17d55
#
_cell.length_a   1.000
_cell.length_b   1.000
_cell.length_c   1.000
_cell.angle_alpha   90.00
_cell.angle_beta   90.00
_cell.angle_gamma   90.00
#
_symmetry.space_group_name_H-M   'P 1'
#
loop_
_entity.id
_entity.type
_entity.pdbx_description
1 polymer ?
#
loop_
_entity_poly.entity_id
_entity_poly.type
_entity_poly.pdbx_seq_one_letter_code
_entity_poly.pdbx_strand_id
1 'polypeptide(L)'
;MQAPASVPEKVAGGFAFTEGPVFSRLGYLLFSDIPPNRIMKWQRGKVTVFRENSNGTNGLTFDHQGRLLACETGRVTRTEKDGKITTLAQKGLHNPNDLVYSIDGSIYFSDLLPRGAAGKSLVYQITRAGDLRIANDDCDRPNGVALAPNQQKLYVADSGARNVRVFDIAGDGALRSGRIFADLKSDQPGVPDGLKTDESGKVWVAAAGGIWVFNAKGEHLGTVQTPEPPSNCNWGEGFRNLYITARTSVYKVQTKVNGTRTF
;
A
#
# COMPACT_ATOMS: atom_id res chain seq x y z
N MET A 1 -7.49 16.91 -17.96
CA MET A 1 -6.48 15.86 -17.65
C MET A 1 -5.19 16.53 -17.19
N GLN A 2 -4.74 16.34 -15.96
CA GLN A 2 -3.37 16.72 -15.59
C GLN A 2 -2.52 15.47 -15.76
N ALA A 3 -1.86 15.36 -16.92
CA ALA A 3 -0.85 14.34 -17.16
C ALA A 3 0.25 14.40 -16.07
N PRO A 4 0.94 13.29 -15.78
CA PRO A 4 2.11 13.32 -14.90
C PRO A 4 3.10 14.37 -15.41
N ALA A 5 3.89 14.94 -14.51
CA ALA A 5 4.89 15.94 -14.91
C ALA A 5 6.04 15.31 -15.70
N SER A 6 6.24 14.01 -15.61
CA SER A 6 7.30 13.26 -16.30
C SER A 6 6.86 11.82 -16.63
N VAL A 7 7.60 11.17 -17.53
CA VAL A 7 7.52 9.73 -17.78
C VAL A 7 8.16 8.99 -16.58
N PRO A 8 7.63 7.83 -16.14
CA PRO A 8 8.25 7.03 -15.08
C PRO A 8 9.70 6.64 -15.43
N GLU A 9 10.62 7.01 -14.56
CA GLU A 9 12.04 6.69 -14.64
C GLU A 9 12.35 5.43 -13.83
N LYS A 10 13.03 4.45 -14.38
CA LYS A 10 13.49 3.29 -13.64
C LYS A 10 14.66 3.68 -12.73
N VAL A 11 14.46 3.57 -11.41
CA VAL A 11 15.48 3.92 -10.41
C VAL A 11 16.21 2.71 -9.83
N ALA A 12 15.59 1.52 -9.91
CA ALA A 12 16.22 0.26 -9.50
C ALA A 12 15.59 -0.92 -10.25
N GLY A 13 16.28 -2.03 -10.35
CA GLY A 13 15.80 -3.25 -11.01
C GLY A 13 16.64 -4.47 -10.69
N GLY A 14 16.26 -5.63 -11.26
CA GLY A 14 16.92 -6.90 -11.01
C GLY A 14 16.37 -7.64 -9.80
N PHE A 15 15.15 -7.33 -9.40
CA PHE A 15 14.42 -8.01 -8.31
C PHE A 15 13.55 -9.16 -8.86
N ALA A 16 13.05 -10.00 -7.96
CA ALA A 16 12.15 -11.07 -8.35
C ALA A 16 10.68 -10.59 -8.39
N PHE A 17 10.20 -9.91 -7.34
CA PHE A 17 8.90 -9.27 -7.29
C PHE A 17 8.88 -8.17 -6.22
N THR A 18 8.77 -6.93 -6.65
CA THR A 18 8.82 -5.76 -5.77
C THR A 18 7.44 -5.37 -5.28
N GLU A 19 7.34 -5.01 -3.99
CA GLU A 19 6.11 -4.61 -3.30
C GLU A 19 6.36 -3.64 -2.15
N GLY A 20 5.27 -3.10 -1.58
CA GLY A 20 5.23 -2.35 -0.35
C GLY A 20 6.19 -1.17 -0.26
N PRO A 21 6.23 -0.27 -1.25
CA PRO A 21 7.19 0.84 -1.20
C PRO A 21 6.81 1.81 -0.08
N VAL A 22 7.78 2.21 0.72
CA VAL A 22 7.62 3.27 1.73
C VAL A 22 8.84 4.18 1.78
N PHE A 23 8.61 5.49 1.74
CA PHE A 23 9.70 6.48 1.79
C PHE A 23 9.90 6.99 3.21
N SER A 24 11.12 6.85 3.71
CA SER A 24 11.52 7.32 5.04
C SER A 24 11.80 8.82 5.05
N ARG A 25 11.45 9.49 6.15
CA ARG A 25 11.87 10.89 6.41
C ARG A 25 13.38 11.09 6.42
N LEU A 26 14.16 10.00 6.56
CA LEU A 26 15.62 10.00 6.48
C LEU A 26 16.16 9.97 5.04
N GLY A 27 15.29 10.09 4.02
CA GLY A 27 15.67 10.24 2.63
C GLY A 27 16.08 8.94 1.96
N TYR A 28 15.39 7.84 2.25
CA TYR A 28 15.54 6.56 1.54
C TYR A 28 14.18 5.87 1.33
N LEU A 29 14.10 5.04 0.32
CA LEU A 29 12.97 4.17 0.03
C LEU A 29 13.25 2.77 0.55
N LEU A 30 12.29 2.16 1.24
CA LEU A 30 12.23 0.73 1.48
C LEU A 30 11.17 0.10 0.57
N PHE A 31 11.39 -1.13 0.18
CA PHE A 31 10.42 -1.96 -0.54
C PHE A 31 10.75 -3.45 -0.32
N SER A 32 9.75 -4.29 -0.46
CA SER A 32 9.90 -5.73 -0.37
C SER A 32 10.34 -6.32 -1.70
N ASP A 33 11.26 -7.29 -1.69
CA ASP A 33 11.53 -8.23 -2.76
C ASP A 33 11.08 -9.60 -2.26
N ILE A 34 9.83 -9.95 -2.54
CA ILE A 34 9.09 -10.99 -1.81
C ILE A 34 9.73 -12.38 -1.99
N PRO A 35 9.93 -12.93 -3.21
CA PRO A 35 10.42 -14.29 -3.36
C PRO A 35 11.80 -14.53 -2.72
N PRO A 36 12.79 -13.61 -2.82
CA PRO A 36 14.05 -13.75 -2.11
C PRO A 36 13.96 -13.48 -0.61
N ASN A 37 12.76 -13.12 -0.10
CA ASN A 37 12.49 -12.91 1.32
C ASN A 37 13.31 -11.78 1.95
N ARG A 38 13.34 -10.62 1.29
CA ARG A 38 14.15 -9.47 1.69
C ARG A 38 13.35 -8.17 1.68
N ILE A 39 13.74 -7.23 2.58
CA ILE A 39 13.41 -5.81 2.44
C ILE A 39 14.64 -5.11 1.85
N MET A 40 14.44 -4.39 0.77
CA MET A 40 15.46 -3.66 0.06
C MET A 40 15.43 -2.18 0.45
N LYS A 41 16.58 -1.52 0.39
CA LYS A 41 16.73 -0.07 0.57
C LYS A 41 17.33 0.54 -0.67
N TRP A 42 16.65 1.54 -1.23
CA TRP A 42 17.20 2.43 -2.25
C TRP A 42 17.47 3.81 -1.64
N GLN A 43 18.67 4.34 -1.88
CA GLN A 43 19.04 5.67 -1.43
C GLN A 43 20.06 6.28 -2.40
N ARG A 44 19.73 7.43 -3.00
CA ARG A 44 20.64 8.18 -3.91
C ARG A 44 21.26 7.30 -5.00
N GLY A 45 20.46 6.47 -5.66
CA GLY A 45 20.90 5.58 -6.74
C GLY A 45 21.54 4.27 -6.29
N LYS A 46 21.75 4.05 -4.99
CA LYS A 46 22.32 2.81 -4.44
C LYS A 46 21.25 1.92 -3.86
N VAL A 47 21.28 0.64 -4.20
CA VAL A 47 20.44 -0.42 -3.63
C VAL A 47 21.27 -1.25 -2.65
N THR A 48 20.69 -1.53 -1.48
CA THR A 48 21.27 -2.43 -0.47
C THR A 48 20.16 -3.26 0.16
N VAL A 49 20.51 -4.39 0.77
CA VAL A 49 19.56 -5.13 1.61
C VAL A 49 19.41 -4.39 2.93
N PHE A 50 18.17 -4.11 3.32
CA PHE A 50 17.82 -3.53 4.60
C PHE A 50 17.58 -4.62 5.66
N ARG A 51 16.87 -5.70 5.27
CA ARG A 51 16.59 -6.85 6.12
C ARG A 51 16.59 -8.13 5.28
N GLU A 52 17.38 -9.11 5.69
CA GLU A 52 17.31 -10.49 5.23
C GLU A 52 16.24 -11.26 6.03
N ASN A 53 15.77 -12.39 5.49
CA ASN A 53 14.81 -13.27 6.15
C ASN A 53 13.59 -12.51 6.68
N SER A 54 12.97 -11.72 5.83
CA SER A 54 11.90 -10.78 6.17
C SER A 54 10.54 -11.46 6.43
N ASN A 55 10.47 -12.79 6.46
CA ASN A 55 9.27 -13.58 6.66
C ASN A 55 8.17 -13.32 5.63
N GLY A 56 8.55 -13.24 4.34
CA GLY A 56 7.61 -12.99 3.26
C GLY A 56 6.97 -11.60 3.36
N THR A 57 7.71 -10.61 3.83
CA THR A 57 7.22 -9.24 3.94
C THR A 57 6.65 -8.76 2.62
N ASN A 58 5.46 -8.13 2.67
CA ASN A 58 4.77 -7.50 1.56
C ASN A 58 4.66 -5.98 1.81
N GLY A 59 3.54 -5.46 2.29
CA GLY A 59 3.32 -4.05 2.56
C GLY A 59 4.17 -3.50 3.70
N LEU A 60 4.63 -2.26 3.53
CA LEU A 60 5.44 -1.53 4.49
C LEU A 60 4.83 -0.14 4.74
N THR A 61 4.91 0.34 5.99
CA THR A 61 4.63 1.73 6.33
C THR A 61 5.46 2.16 7.53
N PHE A 62 5.51 3.45 7.83
CA PHE A 62 6.10 3.95 9.07
C PHE A 62 5.01 4.45 10.02
N ASP A 63 5.21 4.32 11.32
CA ASP A 63 4.42 5.01 12.32
C ASP A 63 4.93 6.45 12.55
N HIS A 64 4.21 7.23 13.36
CA HIS A 64 4.58 8.62 13.68
C HIS A 64 5.91 8.79 14.40
N GLN A 65 6.46 7.70 14.98
CA GLN A 65 7.80 7.68 15.60
C GLN A 65 8.91 7.27 14.62
N GLY A 66 8.53 6.99 13.35
CA GLY A 66 9.45 6.54 12.29
C GLY A 66 9.87 5.09 12.45
N ARG A 67 9.10 4.26 13.17
CA ARG A 67 9.34 2.83 13.28
C ARG A 67 8.67 2.11 12.10
N LEU A 68 9.37 1.14 11.53
CA LEU A 68 8.87 0.39 10.38
C LEU A 68 7.81 -0.62 10.82
N LEU A 69 6.64 -0.53 10.19
CA LEU A 69 5.57 -1.53 10.26
C LEU A 69 5.61 -2.38 9.00
N ALA A 70 5.37 -3.68 9.13
CA ALA A 70 5.44 -4.63 8.03
C ALA A 70 4.32 -5.67 8.11
N CYS A 71 3.69 -5.94 6.96
CA CYS A 71 2.87 -7.11 6.73
C CYS A 71 3.80 -8.28 6.39
N GLU A 72 3.85 -9.28 7.23
CA GLU A 72 4.64 -10.50 7.06
C GLU A 72 3.72 -11.72 6.98
N THR A 73 4.19 -12.84 6.46
CA THR A 73 3.39 -14.07 6.46
C THR A 73 2.91 -14.40 7.87
N GLY A 74 1.58 -14.42 8.05
CA GLY A 74 0.90 -14.77 9.29
C GLY A 74 0.94 -13.72 10.40
N ARG A 75 1.54 -12.53 10.19
CA ARG A 75 1.61 -11.51 11.24
C ARG A 75 1.82 -10.08 10.71
N VAL A 76 1.49 -9.11 11.54
CA VAL A 76 1.89 -7.70 11.38
C VAL A 76 2.92 -7.37 12.45
N THR A 77 4.03 -6.74 12.05
CA THR A 77 5.17 -6.46 12.95
C THR A 77 5.53 -4.99 12.98
N ARG A 78 6.28 -4.60 14.01
CA ARG A 78 6.93 -3.30 14.12
C ARG A 78 8.41 -3.48 14.47
N THR A 79 9.27 -2.81 13.74
CA THR A 79 10.70 -2.74 14.06
C THR A 79 10.95 -1.56 14.99
N GLU A 80 11.39 -1.86 16.20
CA GLU A 80 11.72 -0.85 17.22
C GLU A 80 13.02 -0.12 16.87
N LYS A 81 13.32 0.97 17.57
CA LYS A 81 14.53 1.79 17.32
C LYS A 81 15.84 1.05 17.58
N ASP A 82 15.82 0.05 18.44
CA ASP A 82 16.95 -0.84 18.75
C ASP A 82 17.07 -2.02 17.74
N GLY A 83 16.20 -2.05 16.74
CA GLY A 83 16.14 -3.11 15.71
C GLY A 83 15.35 -4.35 16.12
N LYS A 84 14.84 -4.43 17.35
CA LYS A 84 13.98 -5.53 17.77
C LYS A 84 12.66 -5.53 16.99
N ILE A 85 12.19 -6.73 16.60
CA ILE A 85 10.90 -6.90 15.93
C ILE A 85 9.85 -7.27 16.97
N THR A 86 8.82 -6.44 17.08
CA THR A 86 7.64 -6.66 17.92
C THR A 86 6.47 -7.10 17.05
N THR A 87 5.84 -8.23 17.38
CA THR A 87 4.60 -8.67 16.74
C THR A 87 3.43 -7.87 17.30
N LEU A 88 2.68 -7.19 16.42
CA LEU A 88 1.50 -6.40 16.78
C LEU A 88 0.22 -7.22 16.66
N ALA A 89 0.13 -8.11 15.67
CA ALA A 89 -0.98 -9.02 15.46
C ALA A 89 -0.49 -10.30 14.76
N GLN A 90 -1.07 -11.46 15.15
CA GLN A 90 -0.70 -12.76 14.58
C GLN A 90 -1.86 -13.74 14.56
N LYS A 91 -2.67 -13.82 15.64
CA LYS A 91 -3.68 -14.86 15.80
C LYS A 91 -4.76 -14.76 14.71
N GLY A 92 -4.91 -15.84 13.94
CA GLY A 92 -5.94 -15.95 12.90
C GLY A 92 -5.61 -15.22 11.59
N LEU A 93 -4.38 -14.70 11.45
CA LEU A 93 -3.93 -14.08 10.20
C LEU A 93 -3.30 -15.13 9.27
N HIS A 94 -3.43 -14.89 7.95
CA HIS A 94 -2.91 -15.76 6.89
C HIS A 94 -1.74 -15.09 6.15
N ASN A 95 -2.05 -14.13 5.29
CA ASN A 95 -1.09 -13.35 4.52
C ASN A 95 -1.44 -11.87 4.58
N PRO A 96 -1.16 -11.17 5.69
CA PRO A 96 -1.21 -9.72 5.72
C PRO A 96 -0.49 -9.15 4.49
N ASN A 97 -1.19 -8.28 3.74
CA ASN A 97 -0.72 -7.84 2.43
C ASN A 97 -0.29 -6.37 2.45
N ASP A 98 -1.19 -5.42 2.53
CA ASP A 98 -0.86 -3.99 2.61
C ASP A 98 -1.44 -3.37 3.88
N LEU A 99 -0.84 -2.26 4.34
CA LEU A 99 -1.22 -1.62 5.58
C LEU A 99 -1.11 -0.10 5.51
N VAL A 100 -1.93 0.57 6.30
CA VAL A 100 -1.85 2.02 6.52
C VAL A 100 -1.95 2.34 8.02
N TYR A 101 -1.12 3.28 8.46
CA TYR A 101 -1.10 3.79 9.83
C TYR A 101 -1.91 5.08 9.92
N SER A 102 -2.82 5.16 10.89
CA SER A 102 -3.67 6.32 11.15
C SER A 102 -3.05 7.25 12.19
N ILE A 103 -3.41 8.53 12.16
CA ILE A 103 -2.92 9.54 13.11
C ILE A 103 -3.31 9.23 14.56
N ASP A 104 -4.40 8.51 14.78
CA ASP A 104 -4.84 8.08 16.11
C ASP A 104 -4.02 6.90 16.67
N GLY A 105 -3.13 6.31 15.85
CA GLY A 105 -2.32 5.15 16.20
C GLY A 105 -2.91 3.81 15.77
N SER A 106 -4.11 3.79 15.19
CA SER A 106 -4.69 2.57 14.62
C SER A 106 -3.98 2.16 13.32
N ILE A 107 -4.06 0.88 12.99
CA ILE A 107 -3.52 0.32 11.74
C ILE A 107 -4.66 -0.42 11.04
N TYR A 108 -4.92 -0.09 9.77
CA TYR A 108 -5.77 -0.90 8.90
C TYR A 108 -4.89 -1.70 7.96
N PHE A 109 -5.23 -2.97 7.75
CA PHE A 109 -4.49 -3.84 6.83
C PHE A 109 -5.40 -4.88 6.19
N SER A 110 -5.03 -5.32 5.01
CA SER A 110 -5.67 -6.43 4.33
C SER A 110 -4.97 -7.74 4.68
N ASP A 111 -5.75 -8.82 4.78
CA ASP A 111 -5.24 -10.17 4.99
C ASP A 111 -5.81 -11.10 3.93
N LEU A 112 -4.92 -11.64 3.10
CA LEU A 112 -5.29 -12.48 1.97
C LEU A 112 -5.35 -13.95 2.36
N LEU A 113 -6.52 -14.55 2.21
CA LEU A 113 -6.66 -15.99 2.30
C LEU A 113 -5.90 -16.65 1.13
N PRO A 114 -5.13 -17.74 1.36
CA PRO A 114 -4.52 -18.49 0.28
C PRO A 114 -5.56 -18.96 -0.74
N ARG A 115 -5.21 -18.94 -2.03
CA ARG A 115 -6.13 -19.36 -3.09
C ARG A 115 -6.57 -20.81 -2.89
N GLY A 116 -7.87 -21.06 -2.96
CA GLY A 116 -8.47 -22.39 -2.77
C GLY A 116 -8.71 -22.78 -1.32
N ALA A 117 -8.29 -21.98 -0.34
CA ALA A 117 -8.64 -22.20 1.05
C ALA A 117 -10.09 -21.77 1.33
N ALA A 118 -10.75 -22.46 2.27
CA ALA A 118 -12.10 -22.11 2.70
C ALA A 118 -12.06 -20.86 3.59
N GLY A 119 -12.99 -19.93 3.39
CA GLY A 119 -13.09 -18.69 4.16
C GLY A 119 -13.10 -17.44 3.28
N LYS A 120 -12.78 -16.31 3.86
CA LYS A 120 -12.72 -15.00 3.20
C LYS A 120 -11.39 -14.30 3.47
N SER A 121 -10.93 -13.53 2.50
CA SER A 121 -9.93 -12.49 2.73
C SER A 121 -10.61 -11.32 3.46
N LEU A 122 -9.92 -10.68 4.39
CA LEU A 122 -10.51 -9.71 5.30
C LEU A 122 -9.70 -8.41 5.35
N VAL A 123 -10.36 -7.33 5.73
CA VAL A 123 -9.69 -6.12 6.19
C VAL A 123 -9.77 -6.10 7.72
N TYR A 124 -8.61 -5.95 8.35
CA TYR A 124 -8.48 -5.88 9.80
C TYR A 124 -8.13 -4.48 10.27
N GLN A 125 -8.40 -4.23 11.54
CA GLN A 125 -7.85 -3.10 12.28
C GLN A 125 -7.13 -3.59 13.52
N ILE A 126 -5.91 -3.07 13.73
CA ILE A 126 -5.29 -3.03 15.06
C ILE A 126 -5.67 -1.67 15.65
N THR A 127 -6.42 -1.67 16.73
CA THR A 127 -6.87 -0.44 17.40
C THR A 127 -5.69 0.28 18.06
N ARG A 128 -5.86 1.54 18.45
CA ARG A 128 -4.89 2.27 19.26
C ARG A 128 -4.50 1.54 20.56
N ALA A 129 -5.42 0.77 21.13
CA ALA A 129 -5.17 -0.04 22.33
C ALA A 129 -4.37 -1.33 22.04
N GLY A 130 -4.20 -1.70 20.76
CA GLY A 130 -3.51 -2.92 20.35
C GLY A 130 -4.46 -4.10 20.09
N ASP A 131 -5.78 -3.93 20.17
CA ASP A 131 -6.74 -4.99 19.91
C ASP A 131 -6.88 -5.24 18.41
N LEU A 132 -6.85 -6.51 18.01
CA LEU A 132 -7.13 -6.93 16.64
C LEU A 132 -8.63 -7.16 16.45
N ARG A 133 -9.21 -6.54 15.42
CA ARG A 133 -10.61 -6.79 15.05
C ARG A 133 -10.80 -6.83 13.53
N ILE A 134 -11.81 -7.56 13.07
CA ILE A 134 -12.24 -7.49 11.67
C ILE A 134 -12.88 -6.11 11.46
N ALA A 135 -12.35 -5.37 10.48
CA ALA A 135 -12.88 -4.07 10.10
C ALA A 135 -13.89 -4.18 8.95
N ASN A 136 -13.67 -5.12 8.01
CA ASN A 136 -14.60 -5.37 6.90
C ASN A 136 -14.39 -6.76 6.28
N ASP A 137 -15.49 -7.36 5.78
CA ASP A 137 -15.54 -8.66 5.10
C ASP A 137 -16.34 -8.64 3.77
N ASP A 138 -16.64 -7.44 3.23
CA ASP A 138 -17.39 -7.26 1.98
C ASP A 138 -16.53 -7.35 0.72
N CYS A 139 -15.21 -7.27 0.84
CA CYS A 139 -14.30 -7.39 -0.29
C CYS A 139 -14.12 -8.86 -0.68
N ASP A 140 -13.99 -9.12 -1.99
CA ASP A 140 -13.67 -10.47 -2.48
C ASP A 140 -12.19 -10.80 -2.20
N ARG A 141 -11.28 -9.88 -2.60
CA ARG A 141 -9.85 -10.04 -2.37
C ARG A 141 -9.19 -8.69 -2.05
N PRO A 142 -9.39 -8.17 -0.81
CA PRO A 142 -8.84 -6.88 -0.42
C PRO A 142 -7.31 -6.91 -0.51
N ASN A 143 -6.73 -5.90 -1.14
CA ASN A 143 -5.29 -5.79 -1.37
C ASN A 143 -4.78 -4.47 -0.79
N GLY A 144 -4.48 -3.47 -1.61
CA GLY A 144 -4.02 -2.18 -1.13
C GLY A 144 -5.03 -1.47 -0.22
N VAL A 145 -4.51 -0.74 0.78
CA VAL A 145 -5.30 0.09 1.68
C VAL A 145 -4.72 1.50 1.81
N ALA A 146 -5.57 2.52 1.80
CA ALA A 146 -5.14 3.91 1.99
C ALA A 146 -6.20 4.76 2.70
N LEU A 147 -5.75 5.69 3.54
CA LEU A 147 -6.61 6.69 4.16
C LEU A 147 -6.80 7.90 3.25
N ALA A 148 -7.98 8.51 3.30
CA ALA A 148 -8.18 9.86 2.75
C ALA A 148 -7.30 10.87 3.50
N PRO A 149 -6.98 12.04 2.91
CA PRO A 149 -6.13 13.05 3.57
C PRO A 149 -6.64 13.49 4.94
N ASN A 150 -7.96 13.57 5.12
CA ASN A 150 -8.60 13.90 6.40
C ASN A 150 -8.79 12.69 7.32
N GLN A 151 -8.37 11.49 6.89
CA GLN A 151 -8.47 10.22 7.60
C GLN A 151 -9.89 9.80 8.02
N GLN A 152 -10.92 10.36 7.40
CA GLN A 152 -12.31 9.99 7.65
C GLN A 152 -12.82 8.87 6.72
N LYS A 153 -11.98 8.42 5.78
CA LYS A 153 -12.30 7.34 4.84
C LYS A 153 -11.13 6.40 4.66
N LEU A 154 -11.46 5.12 4.50
CA LEU A 154 -10.52 4.09 4.06
C LEU A 154 -10.89 3.67 2.64
N TYR A 155 -9.92 3.69 1.73
CA TYR A 155 -10.00 3.09 0.41
C TYR A 155 -9.36 1.71 0.45
N VAL A 156 -10.00 0.74 -0.20
CA VAL A 156 -9.53 -0.64 -0.31
C VAL A 156 -9.58 -1.05 -1.77
N ALA A 157 -8.43 -1.44 -2.33
CA ALA A 157 -8.38 -2.08 -3.64
C ALA A 157 -8.86 -3.53 -3.51
N ASP A 158 -9.87 -3.90 -4.28
CA ASP A 158 -10.38 -5.27 -4.34
C ASP A 158 -9.91 -5.92 -5.64
N SER A 159 -8.85 -6.71 -5.56
CA SER A 159 -8.24 -7.39 -6.70
C SER A 159 -9.17 -8.44 -7.31
N GLY A 160 -10.04 -9.06 -6.51
CA GLY A 160 -10.99 -10.07 -6.96
C GLY A 160 -12.14 -9.43 -7.73
N ALA A 161 -12.79 -8.45 -7.15
CA ALA A 161 -13.90 -7.72 -7.76
C ALA A 161 -13.45 -6.69 -8.82
N ARG A 162 -12.16 -6.42 -8.95
CA ARG A 162 -11.56 -5.43 -9.86
C ARG A 162 -12.13 -4.03 -9.70
N ASN A 163 -12.24 -3.59 -8.45
CA ASN A 163 -12.71 -2.24 -8.12
C ASN A 163 -11.91 -1.67 -6.93
N VAL A 164 -12.17 -0.42 -6.60
CA VAL A 164 -11.81 0.18 -5.32
C VAL A 164 -13.09 0.40 -4.55
N ARG A 165 -13.12 -0.02 -3.29
CA ARG A 165 -14.19 0.30 -2.34
C ARG A 165 -13.76 1.44 -1.43
N VAL A 166 -14.73 2.18 -0.91
CA VAL A 166 -14.50 3.22 0.09
C VAL A 166 -15.45 3.02 1.26
N PHE A 167 -14.92 3.21 2.46
CA PHE A 167 -15.64 3.10 3.73
C PHE A 167 -15.48 4.40 4.51
N ASP A 168 -16.52 4.82 5.20
CA ASP A 168 -16.44 5.90 6.18
C ASP A 168 -15.88 5.34 7.50
N ILE A 169 -14.97 6.07 8.14
CA ILE A 169 -14.38 5.70 9.44
C ILE A 169 -15.16 6.42 10.53
N ALA A 170 -15.81 5.65 11.39
CA ALA A 170 -16.53 6.17 12.56
C ALA A 170 -15.55 6.60 13.67
N GLY A 171 -16.04 7.33 14.67
CA GLY A 171 -15.21 7.83 15.78
C GLY A 171 -14.54 6.74 16.62
N ASP A 172 -15.08 5.51 16.61
CA ASP A 172 -14.49 4.32 17.21
C ASP A 172 -13.52 3.57 16.28
N GLY A 173 -13.29 4.10 15.06
CA GLY A 173 -12.45 3.49 14.02
C GLY A 173 -13.15 2.38 13.22
N ALA A 174 -14.43 2.06 13.49
CA ALA A 174 -15.16 1.07 12.71
C ALA A 174 -15.43 1.57 11.29
N LEU A 175 -15.34 0.66 10.30
CA LEU A 175 -15.68 0.96 8.91
C LEU A 175 -17.19 0.86 8.71
N ARG A 176 -17.78 1.84 8.05
CA ARG A 176 -19.22 1.94 7.78
C ARG A 176 -19.48 2.40 6.35
N SER A 177 -20.70 2.24 5.88
CA SER A 177 -21.17 2.79 4.59
C SER A 177 -20.32 2.37 3.39
N GLY A 178 -19.90 1.09 3.39
CA GLY A 178 -19.07 0.54 2.33
C GLY A 178 -19.75 0.62 0.95
N ARG A 179 -19.06 1.17 -0.05
CA ARG A 179 -19.55 1.27 -1.44
C ARG A 179 -18.42 1.17 -2.44
N ILE A 180 -18.76 0.83 -3.68
CA ILE A 180 -17.81 0.90 -4.79
C ILE A 180 -17.47 2.37 -5.02
N PHE A 181 -16.18 2.69 -5.01
CA PHE A 181 -15.64 4.01 -5.32
C PHE A 181 -15.36 4.16 -6.81
N ALA A 182 -14.72 3.14 -7.42
CA ALA A 182 -14.40 3.12 -8.84
C ALA A 182 -14.25 1.68 -9.33
N ASP A 183 -14.71 1.40 -10.57
CA ASP A 183 -14.43 0.17 -11.30
C ASP A 183 -13.10 0.30 -12.06
N LEU A 184 -12.28 -0.77 -12.00
CA LEU A 184 -10.98 -0.85 -12.67
C LEU A 184 -10.91 -2.06 -13.61
N LYS A 185 -12.04 -2.42 -14.22
CA LYS A 185 -12.09 -3.50 -15.21
C LYS A 185 -11.31 -3.11 -16.45
N SER A 186 -10.44 -3.99 -16.93
CA SER A 186 -9.61 -3.78 -18.10
C SER A 186 -9.25 -5.12 -18.72
N ASP A 187 -9.04 -5.14 -20.04
CA ASP A 187 -8.53 -6.29 -20.78
C ASP A 187 -7.00 -6.39 -20.71
N GLN A 188 -6.32 -5.33 -20.23
CA GLN A 188 -4.88 -5.35 -20.01
C GLN A 188 -4.51 -6.19 -18.78
N PRO A 189 -3.31 -6.79 -18.75
CA PRO A 189 -2.81 -7.51 -17.59
C PRO A 189 -2.68 -6.62 -16.35
N GLY A 190 -3.12 -7.14 -15.20
CA GLY A 190 -3.08 -6.48 -13.91
C GLY A 190 -4.45 -6.44 -13.24
N VAL A 191 -4.43 -6.21 -11.95
CA VAL A 191 -5.60 -6.08 -11.09
C VAL A 191 -5.39 -4.88 -10.17
N PRO A 192 -6.43 -4.30 -9.57
CA PRO A 192 -6.24 -3.31 -8.51
C PRO A 192 -5.38 -3.89 -7.39
N ASP A 193 -4.31 -3.19 -7.04
CA ASP A 193 -3.29 -3.63 -6.08
C ASP A 193 -3.02 -2.51 -5.08
N GLY A 194 -1.79 -2.12 -4.80
CA GLY A 194 -1.50 -1.03 -3.88
C GLY A 194 -2.09 0.32 -4.31
N LEU A 195 -2.48 1.15 -3.37
CA LEU A 195 -3.01 2.49 -3.63
C LEU A 195 -2.57 3.52 -2.60
N LYS A 196 -2.56 4.78 -3.00
CA LYS A 196 -2.30 5.94 -2.11
C LYS A 196 -3.19 7.12 -2.50
N THR A 197 -3.33 8.07 -1.60
CA THR A 197 -4.06 9.33 -1.84
C THR A 197 -3.07 10.50 -1.98
N ASP A 198 -3.51 11.58 -2.65
CA ASP A 198 -2.80 12.85 -2.64
C ASP A 198 -3.52 13.89 -1.76
N GLU A 199 -2.85 15.01 -1.46
CA GLU A 199 -3.38 16.07 -0.59
C GLU A 199 -4.70 16.68 -1.10
N SER A 200 -4.99 16.55 -2.40
CA SER A 200 -6.25 17.01 -3.01
C SER A 200 -7.38 15.99 -2.95
N GLY A 201 -7.11 14.80 -2.35
CA GLY A 201 -8.07 13.71 -2.22
C GLY A 201 -8.22 12.83 -3.45
N LYS A 202 -7.31 12.92 -4.44
CA LYS A 202 -7.28 11.95 -5.54
C LYS A 202 -6.75 10.61 -5.04
N VAL A 203 -7.23 9.55 -5.65
CA VAL A 203 -6.81 8.17 -5.35
C VAL A 203 -5.96 7.66 -6.52
N TRP A 204 -4.75 7.18 -6.20
CA TRP A 204 -3.76 6.66 -7.13
C TRP A 204 -3.63 5.16 -6.90
N VAL A 205 -3.99 4.35 -7.90
CA VAL A 205 -4.15 2.90 -7.76
C VAL A 205 -3.24 2.18 -8.75
N ALA A 206 -2.38 1.29 -8.27
CA ALA A 206 -1.68 0.34 -9.12
C ALA A 206 -2.70 -0.63 -9.70
N ALA A 207 -2.77 -0.71 -11.03
CA ALA A 207 -3.75 -1.55 -11.73
C ALA A 207 -3.25 -1.91 -13.14
N ALA A 208 -4.13 -2.44 -13.96
CA ALA A 208 -3.82 -2.84 -15.32
C ALA A 208 -3.19 -1.70 -16.14
N GLY A 209 -1.99 -1.91 -16.65
CA GLY A 209 -1.28 -0.97 -17.53
C GLY A 209 -0.61 0.23 -16.85
N GLY A 210 -0.79 0.44 -15.52
CA GLY A 210 -0.16 1.57 -14.86
C GLY A 210 -0.86 2.01 -13.57
N ILE A 211 -0.55 3.22 -13.12
CA ILE A 211 -1.20 3.84 -11.97
C ILE A 211 -2.42 4.63 -12.46
N TRP A 212 -3.60 4.18 -12.11
CA TRP A 212 -4.87 4.84 -12.40
C TRP A 212 -5.12 5.95 -11.38
N VAL A 213 -5.54 7.12 -11.85
CA VAL A 213 -5.78 8.29 -11.00
C VAL A 213 -7.25 8.64 -11.06
N PHE A 214 -7.89 8.71 -9.89
CA PHE A 214 -9.30 9.08 -9.72
C PHE A 214 -9.42 10.36 -8.91
N ASN A 215 -10.43 11.17 -9.23
CA ASN A 215 -10.81 12.27 -8.33
C ASN A 215 -11.56 11.74 -7.09
N ALA A 216 -11.88 12.63 -6.14
CA ALA A 216 -12.58 12.25 -4.90
C ALA A 216 -14.01 11.71 -5.11
N LYS A 217 -14.56 11.81 -6.34
CA LYS A 217 -15.87 11.23 -6.72
C LYS A 217 -15.76 9.86 -7.37
N GLY A 218 -14.52 9.35 -7.63
CA GLY A 218 -14.28 8.09 -8.32
C GLY A 218 -14.26 8.22 -9.85
N GLU A 219 -14.21 9.43 -10.40
CA GLU A 219 -14.09 9.64 -11.84
C GLU A 219 -12.63 9.46 -12.25
N HIS A 220 -12.37 8.62 -13.27
CA HIS A 220 -11.05 8.35 -13.81
C HIS A 220 -10.48 9.58 -14.55
N LEU A 221 -9.36 10.09 -14.07
CA LEU A 221 -8.70 11.27 -14.63
C LEU A 221 -7.62 10.93 -15.66
N GLY A 222 -7.09 9.70 -15.61
CA GLY A 222 -6.05 9.22 -16.50
C GLY A 222 -5.16 8.18 -15.83
N THR A 223 -4.23 7.61 -16.61
CA THR A 223 -3.32 6.55 -16.15
C THR A 223 -1.87 6.96 -16.40
N VAL A 224 -1.04 6.86 -15.39
CA VAL A 224 0.42 6.92 -15.52
C VAL A 224 0.89 5.55 -15.98
N GLN A 225 1.17 5.41 -17.26
CA GLN A 225 1.62 4.14 -17.83
C GLN A 225 2.99 3.76 -17.26
N THR A 226 3.16 2.47 -16.93
CA THR A 226 4.42 1.90 -16.43
C THR A 226 4.93 0.83 -17.39
N PRO A 227 6.26 0.72 -17.58
CA PRO A 227 6.83 -0.29 -18.47
C PRO A 227 6.57 -1.74 -18.03
N GLU A 228 6.40 -1.94 -16.72
CA GLU A 228 6.04 -3.24 -16.11
C GLU A 228 4.72 -3.08 -15.35
N PRO A 229 3.89 -4.13 -15.22
CA PRO A 229 2.67 -4.07 -14.40
C PRO A 229 3.00 -3.63 -12.96
N PRO A 230 2.43 -2.53 -12.48
CA PRO A 230 2.68 -2.05 -11.13
C PRO A 230 2.00 -2.93 -10.09
N SER A 231 2.62 -3.05 -8.93
CA SER A 231 2.07 -3.71 -7.75
C SER A 231 1.62 -2.69 -6.70
N ASN A 232 2.43 -1.64 -6.46
CA ASN A 232 2.11 -0.65 -5.43
C ASN A 232 2.77 0.70 -5.74
N CYS A 233 2.45 1.73 -4.96
CA CYS A 233 3.09 3.03 -5.06
C CYS A 233 3.16 3.73 -3.70
N ASN A 234 4.08 4.69 -3.56
CA ASN A 234 4.14 5.57 -2.39
C ASN A 234 4.84 6.90 -2.72
N TRP A 235 4.50 7.90 -1.95
CA TRP A 235 5.06 9.24 -2.07
C TRP A 235 6.42 9.36 -1.37
N GLY A 236 7.34 10.11 -1.97
CA GLY A 236 8.65 10.37 -1.39
C GLY A 236 9.25 11.68 -1.87
N GLU A 237 10.45 12.02 -1.40
CA GLU A 237 11.23 13.20 -1.78
C GLU A 237 10.38 14.48 -1.84
N GLY A 238 9.92 14.97 -0.70
CA GLY A 238 9.09 16.16 -0.60
C GLY A 238 7.64 15.94 -1.05
N PHE A 239 7.19 14.68 -1.13
CA PHE A 239 5.84 14.26 -1.51
C PHE A 239 5.42 14.58 -2.95
N ARG A 240 6.36 15.01 -3.81
CA ARG A 240 6.13 15.26 -5.24
C ARG A 240 6.66 14.18 -6.16
N ASN A 241 7.33 13.19 -5.64
CA ASN A 241 7.76 12.02 -6.36
C ASN A 241 6.94 10.81 -5.94
N LEU A 242 6.29 10.16 -6.91
CA LEU A 242 5.63 8.89 -6.70
C LEU A 242 6.61 7.77 -7.07
N TYR A 243 6.96 6.92 -6.10
CA TYR A 243 7.71 5.69 -6.31
C TYR A 243 6.72 4.56 -6.56
N ILE A 244 7.02 3.75 -7.56
CA ILE A 244 6.14 2.68 -8.05
C ILE A 244 6.95 1.39 -8.06
N THR A 245 6.51 0.39 -7.30
CA THR A 245 6.98 -0.99 -7.45
C THR A 245 6.26 -1.64 -8.60
N ALA A 246 6.98 -2.32 -9.47
CA ALA A 246 6.41 -2.95 -10.66
C ALA A 246 7.25 -4.17 -11.04
N ARG A 247 6.71 -5.35 -10.79
CA ARG A 247 7.38 -6.62 -11.06
C ARG A 247 8.82 -6.65 -10.58
N THR A 248 9.78 -6.51 -11.50
CA THR A 248 11.21 -6.66 -11.24
C THR A 248 11.94 -5.35 -10.97
N SER A 249 11.20 -4.24 -10.89
CA SER A 249 11.77 -2.89 -10.91
C SER A 249 11.04 -1.93 -9.97
N VAL A 250 11.73 -0.83 -9.68
CA VAL A 250 11.15 0.34 -9.02
C VAL A 250 11.27 1.54 -9.95
N TYR A 251 10.19 2.26 -10.12
CA TYR A 251 10.11 3.47 -10.93
C TYR A 251 9.85 4.69 -10.05
N LYS A 252 10.21 5.86 -10.57
CA LYS A 252 9.91 7.16 -9.98
C LYS A 252 9.26 8.04 -11.04
N VAL A 253 8.23 8.78 -10.67
CA VAL A 253 7.60 9.81 -11.51
C VAL A 253 7.39 11.08 -10.71
N GLN A 254 7.80 12.21 -11.26
CA GLN A 254 7.49 13.50 -10.67
C GLN A 254 6.05 13.89 -10.99
N THR A 255 5.33 14.35 -9.98
CA THR A 255 3.93 14.75 -10.09
C THR A 255 3.75 16.26 -9.90
N LYS A 256 2.62 16.78 -10.40
CA LYS A 256 2.23 18.18 -10.20
C LYS A 256 1.47 18.43 -8.89
N VAL A 257 1.17 17.37 -8.16
CA VAL A 257 0.44 17.38 -6.89
C VAL A 257 1.33 16.80 -5.78
N ASN A 258 1.05 17.17 -4.55
CA ASN A 258 1.70 16.55 -3.40
C ASN A 258 0.91 15.31 -2.99
N GLY A 259 1.61 14.25 -2.65
CA GLY A 259 1.03 13.10 -1.98
C GLY A 259 0.57 13.41 -0.57
N THR A 260 -0.40 12.65 -0.07
CA THR A 260 -0.78 12.71 1.34
C THR A 260 0.43 12.38 2.21
N ARG A 261 0.71 13.23 3.19
CA ARG A 261 1.77 12.99 4.15
C ARG A 261 1.38 11.80 5.02
N THR A 262 2.14 10.75 4.92
CA THR A 262 2.25 9.71 5.93
C THR A 262 3.38 10.07 6.87
N PHE A 263 3.34 9.63 8.06
CA PHE A 263 4.22 10.04 9.16
C PHE A 263 5.73 9.90 8.94
#